data_7dd9c168b73bacd3bfcc77e4b92837e5
#
_entry.id   7dd9c168b73bacd3bfcc77e4b92837e5
#
_cell.length_a   1.000
_cell.length_b   1.000
_cell.length_c   1.000
_cell.angle_alpha   90.00
_cell.angle_beta   90.00
_cell.angle_gamma   90.00
#
_symmetry.space_group_name_H-M   'P 1'
#
loop_
_entity.id
_entity.type
_entity.pdbx_description
1 polymer ?
#
loop_
_entity_poly.entity_id
_entity_poly.type
_entity_poly.pdbx_seq_one_letter_code
_entity_poly.pdbx_strand_id
1 'polypeptide(L)'
;MGSILFLLIVIILVLWILASCIRIVPQAYAIVLERLGAYQATWGTGVHFKLPFVERVARKVNLKEQVVDFPPQPVITKDNVTMQIDTVVFFQITDPKLYAYGVENPIMAIENLSATTLRNIIGDMELDETLTSREVINTKMRASLDVATDPWGIKVNRVELKNIIPPAAIQEAMEKQMKAERERREAIPVSYTHLTLPTTP
;
A
#
# COMPACT_ATOMS: atom_id res chain seq x y z
N MET A 1 45.98 -11.34 -44.17
CA MET A 1 45.81 -10.80 -42.82
C MET A 1 44.49 -10.06 -42.66
N GLY A 2 44.05 -9.17 -43.56
CA GLY A 2 42.80 -8.42 -43.47
C GLY A 2 41.52 -9.30 -43.41
N SER A 3 41.49 -10.37 -44.22
CA SER A 3 40.30 -11.29 -44.25
C SER A 3 40.11 -12.05 -42.94
N ILE A 4 41.19 -12.44 -42.26
CA ILE A 4 41.13 -13.13 -40.97
C ILE A 4 40.67 -12.17 -39.89
N LEU A 5 41.17 -10.93 -39.89
CA LEU A 5 40.78 -9.89 -38.97
C LEU A 5 39.29 -9.53 -39.13
N PHE A 6 38.81 -9.40 -40.37
CA PHE A 6 37.38 -9.16 -40.69
C PHE A 6 36.48 -10.28 -40.17
N LEU A 7 36.86 -11.55 -40.43
CA LEU A 7 36.11 -12.72 -39.97
C LEU A 7 36.07 -12.78 -38.44
N LEU A 8 37.13 -12.43 -37.75
CA LEU A 8 37.19 -12.40 -36.29
C LEU A 8 36.27 -11.33 -35.72
N ILE A 9 36.23 -10.13 -36.33
CA ILE A 9 35.31 -9.06 -35.95
C ILE A 9 33.84 -9.49 -36.12
N VAL A 10 33.51 -10.15 -37.22
CA VAL A 10 32.14 -10.65 -37.47
C VAL A 10 31.73 -11.70 -36.43
N ILE A 11 32.61 -12.63 -36.07
CA ILE A 11 32.37 -13.64 -35.06
C ILE A 11 32.10 -12.99 -33.69
N ILE A 12 32.94 -12.02 -33.29
CA ILE A 12 32.75 -11.29 -32.03
C ILE A 12 31.43 -10.55 -32.03
N LEU A 13 31.03 -9.92 -33.12
CA LEU A 13 29.77 -9.20 -33.25
C LEU A 13 28.58 -10.14 -33.15
N VAL A 14 28.63 -11.31 -33.79
CA VAL A 14 27.59 -12.33 -33.69
C VAL A 14 27.45 -12.87 -32.25
N LEU A 15 28.60 -13.18 -31.61
CA LEU A 15 28.59 -13.62 -30.21
C LEU A 15 28.02 -12.55 -29.26
N TRP A 16 28.37 -11.28 -29.50
CA TRP A 16 27.84 -10.16 -28.71
C TRP A 16 26.34 -10.00 -28.89
N ILE A 17 25.80 -10.14 -30.11
CA ILE A 17 24.35 -10.15 -30.40
C ILE A 17 23.68 -11.32 -29.69
N LEU A 18 24.23 -12.54 -29.79
CA LEU A 18 23.68 -13.73 -29.15
C LEU A 18 23.67 -13.58 -27.61
N ALA A 19 24.69 -13.05 -27.00
CA ALA A 19 24.76 -12.77 -25.59
C ALA A 19 23.73 -11.71 -25.15
N SER A 20 23.46 -10.73 -26.01
CA SER A 20 22.45 -9.69 -25.79
C SER A 20 21.00 -10.21 -25.89
N CYS A 21 20.79 -11.35 -26.56
CA CYS A 21 19.46 -11.99 -26.69
C CYS A 21 18.99 -12.66 -25.41
N ILE A 22 19.91 -13.06 -24.52
CA ILE A 22 19.57 -13.81 -23.31
C ILE A 22 19.23 -12.84 -22.21
N ARG A 23 18.03 -13.01 -21.61
CA ARG A 23 17.59 -12.29 -20.43
C ARG A 23 17.18 -13.26 -19.33
N ILE A 24 17.74 -13.07 -18.14
CA ILE A 24 17.40 -13.83 -16.95
C ILE A 24 16.44 -12.99 -16.12
N VAL A 25 15.26 -13.53 -15.84
CA VAL A 25 14.26 -12.91 -14.96
C VAL A 25 14.39 -13.55 -13.58
N PRO A 26 14.78 -12.80 -12.55
CA PRO A 26 14.90 -13.33 -11.20
C PRO A 26 13.53 -13.68 -10.61
N GLN A 27 13.54 -14.52 -9.58
CA GLN A 27 12.32 -14.93 -8.87
C GLN A 27 11.59 -13.71 -8.29
N ALA A 28 10.25 -13.78 -8.29
CA ALA A 28 9.34 -12.71 -7.86
C ALA A 28 9.40 -11.43 -8.72
N TYR A 29 9.90 -11.53 -9.94
CA TYR A 29 9.79 -10.47 -10.93
C TYR A 29 9.09 -10.98 -12.18
N ALA A 30 8.40 -10.07 -12.86
CA ALA A 30 7.89 -10.27 -14.21
C ALA A 30 8.38 -9.13 -15.12
N ILE A 31 8.56 -9.44 -16.40
CA ILE A 31 8.96 -8.46 -17.40
C ILE A 31 7.87 -8.39 -18.46
N VAL A 32 7.35 -7.19 -18.68
CA VAL A 32 6.41 -6.90 -19.77
C VAL A 32 7.22 -6.55 -21.00
N LEU A 33 6.99 -7.27 -22.09
CA LEU A 33 7.71 -7.15 -23.36
C LEU A 33 6.82 -6.49 -24.40
N GLU A 34 7.39 -5.52 -25.10
CA GLU A 34 6.81 -4.88 -26.27
C GLU A 34 7.59 -5.26 -27.54
N ARG A 35 6.86 -5.48 -28.63
CA ARG A 35 7.42 -5.62 -29.96
C ARG A 35 6.89 -4.51 -30.83
N LEU A 36 7.77 -3.63 -31.31
CA LEU A 36 7.42 -2.46 -32.14
C LEU A 36 6.29 -1.61 -31.55
N GLY A 37 6.26 -1.43 -30.20
CA GLY A 37 5.26 -0.63 -29.50
C GLY A 37 3.97 -1.38 -29.13
N ALA A 38 3.79 -2.63 -29.53
CA ALA A 38 2.66 -3.46 -29.14
C ALA A 38 3.04 -4.43 -28.03
N TYR A 39 2.13 -4.70 -27.08
CA TYR A 39 2.31 -5.75 -26.09
C TYR A 39 2.51 -7.12 -26.77
N GLN A 40 3.58 -7.80 -26.43
CA GLN A 40 3.89 -9.12 -26.97
C GLN A 40 3.66 -10.24 -25.96
N ALA A 41 4.26 -10.15 -24.80
CA ALA A 41 4.19 -11.18 -23.77
C ALA A 41 4.62 -10.64 -22.40
N THR A 42 4.23 -11.36 -21.36
CA THR A 42 4.75 -11.18 -20.00
C THR A 42 5.64 -12.36 -19.67
N TRP A 43 6.90 -12.11 -19.35
CA TRP A 43 7.87 -13.13 -18.95
C TRP A 43 7.88 -13.30 -17.45
N GLY A 44 7.64 -14.52 -17.01
CA GLY A 44 7.87 -14.94 -15.63
C GLY A 44 9.33 -15.26 -15.34
N THR A 45 9.58 -15.87 -14.18
CA THR A 45 10.92 -16.29 -13.74
C THR A 45 11.56 -17.28 -14.71
N GLY A 46 12.83 -17.10 -14.99
CA GLY A 46 13.61 -18.02 -15.83
C GLY A 46 14.46 -17.32 -16.87
N VAL A 47 14.97 -18.14 -17.82
CA VAL A 47 15.77 -17.66 -18.94
C VAL A 47 14.87 -17.45 -20.14
N HIS A 48 14.92 -16.29 -20.72
CA HIS A 48 14.13 -15.92 -21.91
C HIS A 48 15.04 -15.37 -23.00
N PHE A 49 14.59 -15.57 -24.23
CA PHE A 49 15.29 -15.06 -25.42
C PHE A 49 14.53 -13.84 -25.96
N LYS A 50 15.25 -12.74 -26.04
CA LYS A 50 14.77 -11.47 -26.56
C LYS A 50 15.37 -11.23 -27.96
N LEU A 51 14.56 -10.80 -28.91
CA LEU A 51 15.06 -10.31 -30.20
C LEU A 51 15.59 -8.88 -30.02
N PRO A 52 16.94 -8.67 -30.10
CA PRO A 52 17.50 -7.34 -30.01
C PRO A 52 16.96 -6.48 -31.14
N PHE A 53 16.76 -5.27 -31.14
CA PHE A 53 16.21 -4.33 -32.12
C PHE A 53 14.68 -4.34 -32.29
N VAL A 54 14.00 -5.47 -32.15
CA VAL A 54 12.53 -5.58 -32.38
C VAL A 54 11.76 -5.58 -31.07
N GLU A 55 12.34 -6.19 -30.03
CA GLU A 55 11.69 -6.34 -28.73
C GLU A 55 12.32 -5.41 -27.69
N ARG A 56 11.45 -4.73 -26.94
CA ARG A 56 11.84 -3.82 -25.86
C ARG A 56 11.20 -4.28 -24.55
N VAL A 57 11.95 -4.16 -23.46
CA VAL A 57 11.40 -4.30 -22.11
C VAL A 57 10.62 -3.01 -21.79
N ALA A 58 9.29 -3.11 -21.70
CA ALA A 58 8.43 -1.99 -21.36
C ALA A 58 8.52 -1.68 -19.86
N ARG A 59 8.32 -2.72 -19.04
CA ARG A 59 8.34 -2.57 -17.58
C ARG A 59 8.86 -3.84 -16.90
N LYS A 60 9.67 -3.66 -15.85
CA LYS A 60 10.05 -4.74 -14.92
C LYS A 60 9.20 -4.55 -13.66
N VAL A 61 8.41 -5.57 -13.32
CA VAL A 61 7.41 -5.53 -12.25
C VAL A 61 7.88 -6.45 -11.12
N ASN A 62 7.81 -5.95 -9.89
CA ASN A 62 8.07 -6.73 -8.68
C ASN A 62 6.73 -7.34 -8.21
N LEU A 63 6.67 -8.67 -8.11
CA LEU A 63 5.46 -9.40 -7.70
C LEU A 63 5.37 -9.64 -6.18
N LYS A 64 6.39 -9.23 -5.44
CA LYS A 64 6.34 -9.30 -3.97
C LYS A 64 5.34 -8.29 -3.44
N GLU A 65 4.83 -8.55 -2.25
CA GLU A 65 4.06 -7.56 -1.51
C GLU A 65 4.88 -6.29 -1.32
N GLN A 66 4.27 -5.17 -1.61
CA GLN A 66 4.83 -3.84 -1.47
C GLN A 66 4.04 -3.06 -0.44
N VAL A 67 4.73 -2.17 0.26
CA VAL A 67 4.15 -1.32 1.30
C VAL A 67 4.38 0.12 0.89
N VAL A 68 3.30 0.90 0.90
CA VAL A 68 3.37 2.35 0.67
C VAL A 68 2.73 3.06 1.85
N ASP A 69 3.48 3.99 2.42
CA ASP A 69 3.06 4.88 3.49
C ASP A 69 2.60 6.20 2.87
N PHE A 70 1.33 6.55 3.03
CA PHE A 70 0.77 7.78 2.51
C PHE A 70 0.77 8.87 3.58
N PRO A 71 1.03 10.12 3.18
CA PRO A 71 1.06 11.25 4.12
C PRO A 71 -0.31 11.47 4.78
N PRO A 72 -0.33 12.16 5.94
CA PRO A 72 -1.56 12.49 6.65
C PRO A 72 -2.57 13.21 5.77
N GLN A 73 -3.78 12.66 5.70
CA GLN A 73 -4.89 13.23 4.93
C GLN A 73 -5.88 13.93 5.87
N PRO A 74 -6.27 15.18 5.56
CA PRO A 74 -7.30 15.86 6.34
C PRO A 74 -8.68 15.25 6.00
N VAL A 75 -9.40 14.84 7.04
CA VAL A 75 -10.74 14.27 6.94
C VAL A 75 -11.66 14.98 7.95
N ILE A 76 -12.96 14.98 7.66
CA ILE A 76 -13.98 15.60 8.51
C ILE A 76 -14.98 14.50 8.87
N THR A 77 -15.22 14.33 10.17
CA THR A 77 -16.19 13.39 10.70
C THR A 77 -17.61 13.92 10.55
N LYS A 78 -18.60 13.04 10.79
CA LYS A 78 -20.05 13.38 10.76
C LYS A 78 -20.40 14.48 11.75
N ASP A 79 -19.77 14.53 12.91
CA ASP A 79 -19.89 15.56 13.94
C ASP A 79 -19.04 16.82 13.69
N ASN A 80 -18.56 16.98 12.44
CA ASN A 80 -17.82 18.16 11.94
C ASN A 80 -16.48 18.42 12.63
N VAL A 81 -15.79 17.37 13.05
CA VAL A 81 -14.43 17.45 13.57
C VAL A 81 -13.43 17.17 12.47
N THR A 82 -12.50 18.11 12.22
CA THR A 82 -11.40 17.91 11.28
C THR A 82 -10.25 17.18 11.97
N MET A 83 -9.80 16.06 11.41
CA MET A 83 -8.65 15.31 11.91
C MET A 83 -7.70 14.94 10.78
N GLN A 84 -6.49 14.53 11.14
CA GLN A 84 -5.50 14.02 10.17
C GLN A 84 -5.26 12.54 10.41
N ILE A 85 -5.30 11.76 9.33
CA ILE A 85 -5.15 10.32 9.38
C ILE A 85 -4.12 9.88 8.36
N ASP A 86 -3.11 9.13 8.82
CA ASP A 86 -2.10 8.48 8.00
C ASP A 86 -2.56 7.06 7.66
N THR A 87 -2.31 6.64 6.43
CA THR A 87 -2.64 5.28 5.98
C THR A 87 -1.44 4.57 5.39
N VAL A 88 -1.34 3.29 5.67
CA VAL A 88 -0.36 2.38 5.07
C VAL A 88 -1.11 1.33 4.27
N VAL A 89 -0.75 1.16 3.01
CA VAL A 89 -1.38 0.20 2.11
C VAL A 89 -0.39 -0.89 1.73
N PHE A 90 -0.80 -2.13 1.96
CA PHE A 90 -0.07 -3.35 1.57
C PHE A 90 -0.73 -3.93 0.33
N PHE A 91 0.00 -4.02 -0.75
CA PHE A 91 -0.52 -4.51 -2.01
C PHE A 91 0.51 -5.35 -2.76
N GLN A 92 0.04 -6.17 -3.67
CA GLN A 92 0.88 -6.94 -4.58
C GLN A 92 0.35 -6.82 -6.01
N ILE A 93 1.24 -6.98 -6.97
CA ILE A 93 0.88 -6.94 -8.39
C ILE A 93 0.56 -8.37 -8.82
N THR A 94 -0.68 -8.59 -9.24
CA THR A 94 -1.19 -9.89 -9.70
C THR A 94 -1.08 -10.04 -11.21
N ASP A 95 -1.35 -8.96 -11.95
CA ASP A 95 -1.21 -8.95 -13.42
C ASP A 95 -0.25 -7.84 -13.87
N PRO A 96 0.99 -8.20 -14.26
CA PRO A 96 1.99 -7.26 -14.73
C PRO A 96 1.59 -6.49 -16.00
N LYS A 97 0.74 -7.07 -16.86
CA LYS A 97 0.26 -6.42 -18.08
C LYS A 97 -0.71 -5.28 -17.73
N LEU A 98 -1.70 -5.56 -16.89
CA LEU A 98 -2.66 -4.55 -16.43
C LEU A 98 -1.95 -3.45 -15.63
N TYR A 99 -0.96 -3.82 -14.81
CA TYR A 99 -0.14 -2.86 -14.07
C TYR A 99 0.69 -1.94 -14.98
N ALA A 100 1.16 -2.44 -16.12
CA ALA A 100 1.98 -1.67 -17.04
C ALA A 100 1.16 -0.70 -17.91
N TYR A 101 -0.09 -1.08 -18.26
CA TYR A 101 -0.91 -0.37 -19.25
C TYR A 101 -2.25 0.14 -18.71
N GLY A 102 -2.71 -0.35 -17.57
CA GLY A 102 -4.01 -0.01 -17.01
C GLY A 102 -4.07 1.41 -16.43
N VAL A 103 -2.96 1.89 -15.87
CA VAL A 103 -2.87 3.23 -15.27
C VAL A 103 -1.44 3.77 -15.41
N GLU A 104 -1.30 5.07 -15.66
CA GLU A 104 -0.01 5.70 -15.89
C GLU A 104 0.87 5.68 -14.62
N ASN A 105 0.32 6.10 -13.49
CA ASN A 105 1.00 6.12 -12.21
C ASN A 105 0.17 5.38 -11.13
N PRO A 106 0.40 4.06 -10.98
CA PRO A 106 -0.38 3.24 -10.04
C PRO A 106 -0.32 3.71 -8.60
N ILE A 107 0.84 4.13 -8.14
CA ILE A 107 1.05 4.55 -6.74
C ILE A 107 0.25 5.82 -6.43
N MET A 108 0.35 6.84 -7.28
CA MET A 108 -0.42 8.08 -7.16
C MET A 108 -1.93 7.80 -7.25
N ALA A 109 -2.34 6.87 -8.12
CA ALA A 109 -3.74 6.49 -8.25
C ALA A 109 -4.27 5.85 -6.97
N ILE A 110 -3.51 4.93 -6.34
CA ILE A 110 -3.85 4.32 -5.06
C ILE A 110 -3.90 5.37 -3.95
N GLU A 111 -2.95 6.31 -3.91
CA GLU A 111 -2.91 7.40 -2.94
C GLU A 111 -4.19 8.24 -2.97
N ASN A 112 -4.56 8.75 -4.15
CA ASN A 112 -5.76 9.57 -4.34
C ASN A 112 -7.04 8.78 -4.05
N LEU A 113 -7.09 7.52 -4.45
CA LEU A 113 -8.21 6.64 -4.18
C LEU A 113 -8.33 6.34 -2.68
N SER A 114 -7.20 6.11 -2.00
CA SER A 114 -7.13 5.91 -0.55
C SER A 114 -7.65 7.15 0.19
N ALA A 115 -7.18 8.33 -0.18
CA ALA A 115 -7.60 9.60 0.42
C ALA A 115 -9.11 9.86 0.25
N THR A 116 -9.67 9.61 -0.94
CA THR A 116 -11.10 9.80 -1.20
C THR A 116 -11.95 8.76 -0.49
N THR A 117 -11.54 7.50 -0.49
CA THR A 117 -12.23 6.41 0.21
C THR A 117 -12.24 6.63 1.73
N LEU A 118 -11.08 7.02 2.29
CA LEU A 118 -10.95 7.37 3.71
C LEU A 118 -11.91 8.50 4.08
N ARG A 119 -11.94 9.58 3.29
CA ARG A 119 -12.82 10.73 3.52
C ARG A 119 -14.29 10.33 3.53
N ASN A 120 -14.70 9.45 2.62
CA ASN A 120 -16.08 8.96 2.56
C ASN A 120 -16.43 8.13 3.80
N ILE A 121 -15.56 7.18 4.19
CA ILE A 121 -15.80 6.30 5.34
C ILE A 121 -15.87 7.11 6.64
N ILE A 122 -14.93 8.04 6.85
CA ILE A 122 -14.88 8.86 8.07
C ILE A 122 -16.00 9.89 8.10
N GLY A 123 -16.42 10.42 6.95
CA GLY A 123 -17.55 11.36 6.86
C GLY A 123 -18.88 10.79 7.33
N ASP A 124 -19.04 9.47 7.33
CA ASP A 124 -20.22 8.76 7.84
C ASP A 124 -20.11 8.37 9.32
N MET A 125 -18.93 8.57 9.96
CA MET A 125 -18.64 8.16 11.34
C MET A 125 -18.48 9.36 12.27
N GLU A 126 -18.84 9.18 13.54
CA GLU A 126 -18.55 10.14 14.59
C GLU A 126 -17.09 10.02 15.08
N LEU A 127 -16.60 11.06 15.79
CA LEU A 127 -15.22 11.10 16.29
C LEU A 127 -14.88 9.86 17.15
N ASP A 128 -15.73 9.57 18.14
CA ASP A 128 -15.51 8.47 19.07
C ASP A 128 -15.51 7.11 18.36
N GLU A 129 -16.40 6.94 17.37
CA GLU A 129 -16.46 5.74 16.54
C GLU A 129 -15.19 5.61 15.68
N THR A 130 -14.70 6.71 15.11
CA THR A 130 -13.48 6.72 14.31
C THR A 130 -12.25 6.30 15.13
N LEU A 131 -12.16 6.72 16.39
CA LEU A 131 -11.04 6.40 17.28
C LEU A 131 -11.08 4.94 17.77
N THR A 132 -12.27 4.37 17.95
CA THR A 132 -12.46 3.02 18.52
C THR A 132 -12.58 1.92 17.47
N SER A 133 -13.07 2.22 16.27
CA SER A 133 -13.42 1.24 15.24
C SER A 133 -12.40 1.13 14.09
N ARG A 134 -11.11 1.26 14.39
CA ARG A 134 -10.02 1.20 13.37
C ARG A 134 -10.11 -0.04 12.48
N GLU A 135 -10.41 -1.19 13.05
CA GLU A 135 -10.49 -2.45 12.29
C GLU A 135 -11.63 -2.45 11.26
N VAL A 136 -12.76 -1.83 11.62
CA VAL A 136 -13.90 -1.66 10.69
C VAL A 136 -13.51 -0.75 9.53
N ILE A 137 -12.82 0.36 9.81
CA ILE A 137 -12.34 1.30 8.80
C ILE A 137 -11.33 0.60 7.88
N ASN A 138 -10.34 -0.09 8.43
CA ASN A 138 -9.31 -0.84 7.69
C ASN A 138 -9.98 -1.84 6.73
N THR A 139 -10.98 -2.58 7.21
CA THR A 139 -11.71 -3.59 6.41
C THR A 139 -12.51 -2.94 5.29
N LYS A 140 -13.24 -1.86 5.56
CA LYS A 140 -14.02 -1.12 4.55
C LYS A 140 -13.09 -0.50 3.50
N MET A 141 -11.98 0.11 3.94
CA MET A 141 -10.98 0.68 3.03
C MET A 141 -10.38 -0.40 2.13
N ARG A 142 -9.94 -1.52 2.71
CA ARG A 142 -9.38 -2.63 1.94
C ARG A 142 -10.36 -3.12 0.88
N ALA A 143 -11.61 -3.34 1.25
CA ALA A 143 -12.63 -3.83 0.32
C ALA A 143 -12.88 -2.86 -0.84
N SER A 144 -12.98 -1.56 -0.56
CA SER A 144 -13.19 -0.54 -1.59
C SER A 144 -11.98 -0.38 -2.50
N LEU A 145 -10.77 -0.39 -1.94
CA LEU A 145 -9.53 -0.24 -2.70
C LEU A 145 -9.28 -1.47 -3.58
N ASP A 146 -9.48 -2.68 -3.06
CA ASP A 146 -9.26 -3.94 -3.80
C ASP A 146 -10.11 -3.99 -5.07
N VAL A 147 -11.41 -3.68 -4.97
CA VAL A 147 -12.31 -3.61 -6.12
C VAL A 147 -11.89 -2.55 -7.14
N ALA A 148 -11.46 -1.39 -6.68
CA ALA A 148 -11.09 -0.28 -7.56
C ALA A 148 -9.71 -0.48 -8.23
N THR A 149 -8.80 -1.24 -7.62
CA THR A 149 -7.45 -1.50 -8.16
C THR A 149 -7.35 -2.78 -8.99
N ASP A 150 -8.36 -3.65 -8.95
CA ASP A 150 -8.39 -4.89 -9.73
C ASP A 150 -8.21 -4.67 -11.26
N PRO A 151 -8.83 -3.64 -11.91
CA PRO A 151 -8.58 -3.33 -13.31
C PRO A 151 -7.14 -2.94 -13.65
N TRP A 152 -6.34 -2.57 -12.64
CA TRP A 152 -4.92 -2.23 -12.78
C TRP A 152 -4.00 -3.41 -12.49
N GLY A 153 -4.56 -4.60 -12.23
CA GLY A 153 -3.80 -5.81 -11.87
C GLY A 153 -3.09 -5.69 -10.53
N ILE A 154 -3.67 -4.93 -9.60
CA ILE A 154 -3.16 -4.71 -8.25
C ILE A 154 -4.17 -5.31 -7.27
N LYS A 155 -3.68 -6.13 -6.35
CA LYS A 155 -4.45 -6.67 -5.24
C LYS A 155 -4.06 -5.99 -3.94
N VAL A 156 -5.02 -5.38 -3.26
CA VAL A 156 -4.82 -4.79 -1.94
C VAL A 156 -5.03 -5.86 -0.87
N ASN A 157 -3.96 -6.26 -0.22
CA ASN A 157 -4.00 -7.31 0.80
C ASN A 157 -4.51 -6.75 2.14
N ARG A 158 -4.00 -5.58 2.54
CA ARG A 158 -4.30 -4.96 3.82
C ARG A 158 -4.15 -3.44 3.75
N VAL A 159 -4.97 -2.75 4.51
CA VAL A 159 -4.88 -1.30 4.76
C VAL A 159 -4.85 -1.09 6.26
N GLU A 160 -3.96 -0.24 6.73
CA GLU A 160 -3.81 0.09 8.15
C GLU A 160 -3.85 1.60 8.37
N LEU A 161 -4.65 2.04 9.32
CA LEU A 161 -4.58 3.39 9.86
C LEU A 161 -3.42 3.49 10.85
N LYS A 162 -2.41 4.30 10.53
CA LYS A 162 -1.20 4.46 11.34
C LYS A 162 -1.46 5.39 12.53
N ASN A 163 -1.78 6.64 12.25
CA ASN A 163 -2.10 7.65 13.25
C ASN A 163 -3.45 8.28 12.95
N ILE A 164 -4.20 8.58 14.01
CA ILE A 164 -5.42 9.38 13.96
C ILE A 164 -5.18 10.54 14.90
N ILE A 165 -5.04 11.75 14.35
CA ILE A 165 -4.66 12.96 15.09
C ILE A 165 -5.86 13.91 15.07
N PRO A 166 -6.63 14.01 16.17
CA PRO A 166 -7.69 15.00 16.33
C PRO A 166 -7.09 16.40 16.57
N PRO A 167 -7.87 17.47 16.45
CA PRO A 167 -7.44 18.81 16.79
C PRO A 167 -6.98 18.92 18.25
N ALA A 168 -5.98 19.78 18.54
CA ALA A 168 -5.38 19.92 19.86
C ALA A 168 -6.41 20.22 20.95
N ALA A 169 -7.40 21.06 20.69
CA ALA A 169 -8.46 21.37 21.66
C ALA A 169 -9.28 20.13 22.08
N ILE A 170 -9.55 19.22 21.16
CA ILE A 170 -10.27 17.97 21.45
C ILE A 170 -9.36 17.00 22.18
N GLN A 171 -8.08 16.91 21.77
CA GLN A 171 -7.09 16.07 22.44
C GLN A 171 -6.93 16.45 23.91
N GLU A 172 -6.82 17.75 24.23
CA GLU A 172 -6.76 18.27 25.61
C GLU A 172 -8.04 17.94 26.41
N ALA A 173 -9.21 18.08 25.78
CA ALA A 173 -10.49 17.74 26.42
C ALA A 173 -10.56 16.25 26.76
N MET A 174 -10.17 15.37 25.82
CA MET A 174 -10.12 13.93 26.03
C MET A 174 -9.14 13.52 27.12
N GLU A 175 -7.94 14.14 27.16
CA GLU A 175 -6.96 13.89 28.23
C GLU A 175 -7.50 14.26 29.61
N LYS A 176 -8.17 15.43 29.74
CA LYS A 176 -8.82 15.85 30.98
C LYS A 176 -9.92 14.89 31.40
N GLN A 177 -10.76 14.44 30.44
CA GLN A 177 -11.82 13.48 30.71
C GLN A 177 -11.26 12.13 31.18
N MET A 178 -10.24 11.61 30.49
CA MET A 178 -9.59 10.34 30.85
C MET A 178 -8.93 10.42 32.24
N LYS A 179 -8.31 11.56 32.58
CA LYS A 179 -7.74 11.77 33.89
C LYS A 179 -8.80 11.77 34.99
N ALA A 180 -9.88 12.50 34.80
CA ALA A 180 -11.01 12.54 35.74
C ALA A 180 -11.66 11.16 35.93
N GLU A 181 -11.80 10.37 34.84
CA GLU A 181 -12.33 9.03 34.92
C GLU A 181 -11.41 8.05 35.65
N ARG A 182 -10.10 8.14 35.46
CA ARG A 182 -9.10 7.37 36.24
C ARG A 182 -9.17 7.71 37.71
N GLU A 183 -9.18 8.99 38.06
CA GLU A 183 -9.32 9.46 39.45
C GLU A 183 -10.62 8.95 40.09
N ARG A 184 -11.72 8.96 39.34
CA ARG A 184 -13.00 8.39 39.80
C ARG A 184 -12.92 6.87 40.02
N ARG A 185 -12.26 6.13 39.13
CA ARG A 185 -12.07 4.67 39.29
C ARG A 185 -11.17 4.33 40.46
N GLU A 186 -10.16 5.14 40.76
CA GLU A 186 -9.28 4.97 41.91
C GLU A 186 -9.98 5.29 43.23
N ALA A 187 -10.93 6.23 43.24
CA ALA A 187 -11.69 6.60 44.43
C ALA A 187 -12.75 5.56 44.85
N ILE A 188 -13.24 4.75 43.93
CA ILE A 188 -14.29 3.73 44.22
C ILE A 188 -13.79 2.63 45.17
N PRO A 189 -12.59 1.99 45.02
CA PRO A 189 -12.16 0.94 45.96
C PRO A 189 -11.84 1.45 47.36
N VAL A 190 -11.46 2.71 47.53
CA VAL A 190 -11.20 3.31 48.85
C VAL A 190 -12.46 3.46 49.68
N SER A 191 -13.60 3.69 49.03
CA SER A 191 -14.90 3.83 49.72
C SER A 191 -15.41 2.51 50.31
N TYR A 192 -15.09 1.37 49.72
CA TYR A 192 -15.50 0.06 50.22
C TYR A 192 -14.63 -0.49 51.35
N THR A 193 -13.38 -0.07 51.51
CA THR A 193 -12.47 -0.52 52.57
C THR A 193 -12.75 0.15 53.91
N HIS A 194 -13.44 1.31 53.95
CA HIS A 194 -13.81 1.97 55.17
C HIS A 194 -15.17 1.54 55.76
N LEU A 195 -15.97 0.72 55.04
CA LEU A 195 -17.29 0.25 55.49
C LEU A 195 -17.28 -1.11 56.21
N THR A 196 -16.12 -1.74 56.34
CA THR A 196 -16.02 -2.97 57.14
C THR A 196 -15.17 -2.72 58.41
N LEU A 197 -15.77 -1.99 59.35
CA LEU A 197 -15.36 -2.08 60.75
C LEU A 197 -15.94 -3.38 61.33
N PRO A 198 -15.16 -4.28 61.90
CA PRO A 198 -15.67 -5.43 62.62
C PRO A 198 -16.28 -4.93 63.92
N THR A 199 -17.57 -5.09 64.09
CA THR A 199 -18.20 -5.14 65.39
C THR A 199 -17.79 -6.46 66.05
N THR A 200 -16.84 -6.37 66.98
CA THR A 200 -16.62 -7.47 67.96
C THR A 200 -17.35 -7.20 69.26
N PRO A 201 -17.96 -8.20 69.84
CA PRO A 201 -18.68 -8.12 71.10
C PRO A 201 -17.77 -7.90 72.31
#